data_083c40c01232fda8d366f7aafd38755c
#
_entry.id   083c40c01232fda8d366f7aafd38755c
#
_cell.length_a   1.000
_cell.length_b   1.000
_cell.length_c   1.000
_cell.angle_alpha   90.00
_cell.angle_beta   90.00
_cell.angle_gamma   90.00
#
_symmetry.space_group_name_H-M   'P 1'
#
loop_
_entity.id
_entity.type
_entity.pdbx_description
1 polymer ?
#
loop_
_entity_poly.entity_id
_entity_poly.type
_entity_poly.pdbx_seq_one_letter_code
_entity_poly.pdbx_strand_id
1 'polypeptide(L)'
;MKHSSIWSCLMIFSVVGISLLTSCGRSGKVEITPYILNLHLKYTHIDNFEHGIARVSMDTKTESGRETAVYGCIDERGKEVIPCIYELVFVEPGGIVALSKEGVYKLFVYRDGGVEEFSLPSGIQPISGFCCDRSAVCDEYYNYGYIDSEGNLVVPCRYERVNDYNEGLAVVEQNWRKGYVDTDGYEVSPVSYREAEMFRNGRGCVQNEAGLYGYVDETGREVIPCRFEKAISFYGEVTPACLNGLYGLIDKDGEFISTPRYEAMGICDVDVFYFYENGLYGF
;
A
#
# COMPACT_ATOMS: atom_id res chain seq x y z
N MET A 1 7.87 -54.29 17.61
CA MET A 1 7.91 -54.32 16.13
C MET A 1 7.06 -53.22 15.56
N LYS A 2 7.62 -52.50 14.69
CA LYS A 2 7.14 -51.48 13.77
C LYS A 2 7.45 -50.04 14.14
N HIS A 3 8.49 -49.60 13.50
CA HIS A 3 8.88 -48.22 13.24
C HIS A 3 7.78 -47.45 12.51
N SER A 4 7.55 -46.22 12.91
CA SER A 4 7.02 -45.19 12.02
C SER A 4 7.99 -44.02 12.07
N SER A 5 8.69 -43.87 10.98
CA SER A 5 9.63 -42.82 10.67
C SER A 5 8.88 -41.50 10.49
N ILE A 6 9.20 -40.54 11.32
CA ILE A 6 8.81 -39.14 11.14
C ILE A 6 9.85 -38.51 10.19
N TRP A 7 9.41 -38.24 8.98
CA TRP A 7 10.15 -37.40 8.04
C TRP A 7 9.88 -35.93 8.42
N SER A 8 10.82 -35.36 9.19
CA SER A 8 10.91 -33.90 9.31
C SER A 8 11.51 -33.36 8.03
N CYS A 9 10.68 -32.73 7.21
CA CYS A 9 11.13 -32.01 6.04
C CYS A 9 11.80 -30.73 6.52
N LEU A 10 13.12 -30.73 6.60
CA LEU A 10 13.94 -29.53 6.80
C LEU A 10 13.90 -28.74 5.49
N MET A 11 13.00 -27.77 5.39
CA MET A 11 13.09 -26.76 4.32
C MET A 11 14.14 -25.74 4.71
N ILE A 12 15.33 -25.87 4.13
CA ILE A 12 16.36 -24.85 4.18
C ILE A 12 15.98 -23.81 3.13
N PHE A 13 15.37 -22.71 3.56
CA PHE A 13 15.23 -21.54 2.70
C PHE A 13 16.54 -20.77 2.67
N SER A 14 17.28 -20.90 1.58
CA SER A 14 18.38 -20.00 1.29
C SER A 14 17.82 -18.72 0.69
N VAL A 15 17.74 -17.65 1.47
CA VAL A 15 17.43 -16.31 0.96
C VAL A 15 18.69 -15.76 0.30
N VAL A 16 18.77 -15.85 -1.03
CA VAL A 16 19.81 -15.18 -1.82
C VAL A 16 19.21 -13.85 -2.29
N GLY A 17 19.55 -12.77 -1.59
CA GLY A 17 19.30 -11.42 -2.05
C GLY A 17 20.23 -11.08 -3.21
N ILE A 18 19.73 -11.09 -4.45
CA ILE A 18 20.46 -10.60 -5.63
C ILE A 18 20.05 -9.14 -5.86
N SER A 19 20.90 -8.20 -5.44
CA SER A 19 20.78 -6.82 -5.91
C SER A 19 21.49 -6.70 -7.26
N LEU A 20 20.71 -6.62 -8.34
CA LEU A 20 21.21 -6.33 -9.69
C LEU A 20 21.48 -4.83 -9.82
N LEU A 21 22.75 -4.43 -9.63
CA LEU A 21 23.24 -3.14 -10.13
C LEU A 21 23.59 -3.32 -11.60
N THR A 22 22.73 -2.84 -12.51
CA THR A 22 23.06 -2.71 -13.94
C THR A 22 23.91 -1.46 -14.14
N SER A 23 25.23 -1.62 -14.16
CA SER A 23 26.12 -0.65 -14.79
C SER A 23 26.57 -1.21 -16.14
N CYS A 24 26.29 -0.45 -17.18
CA CYS A 24 26.72 -0.74 -18.56
C CYS A 24 28.25 -0.60 -18.66
N GLY A 25 28.93 -1.68 -19.07
CA GLY A 25 30.28 -1.62 -19.62
C GLY A 25 31.38 -2.32 -18.83
N ARG A 26 31.87 -3.42 -19.40
CA ARG A 26 33.03 -4.26 -19.19
C ARG A 26 32.78 -5.59 -18.48
N SER A 27 33.17 -6.67 -19.19
CA SER A 27 33.19 -8.04 -18.71
C SER A 27 34.10 -8.17 -17.48
N GLY A 28 33.51 -8.04 -16.30
CA GLY A 28 34.11 -8.38 -15.04
C GLY A 28 33.32 -9.54 -14.45
N LYS A 29 33.99 -10.61 -14.02
CA LYS A 29 33.36 -11.66 -13.21
C LYS A 29 32.75 -10.99 -11.97
N VAL A 30 31.46 -11.06 -11.83
CA VAL A 30 30.76 -10.70 -10.59
C VAL A 30 31.05 -11.82 -9.59
N GLU A 31 31.92 -11.57 -8.63
CA GLU A 31 32.05 -12.45 -7.46
C GLU A 31 30.80 -12.22 -6.58
N ILE A 32 29.90 -13.19 -6.63
CA ILE A 32 28.79 -13.25 -5.69
C ILE A 32 29.36 -13.83 -4.39
N THR A 33 29.61 -12.98 -3.41
CA THR A 33 29.93 -13.44 -2.05
C THR A 33 28.60 -13.79 -1.39
N PRO A 34 28.32 -15.07 -1.09
CA PRO A 34 27.11 -15.42 -0.36
C PRO A 34 27.27 -14.91 1.08
N TYR A 35 26.47 -13.90 1.44
CA TYR A 35 26.31 -13.57 2.86
C TYR A 35 25.49 -14.69 3.49
N ILE A 36 26.16 -15.59 4.21
CA ILE A 36 25.47 -16.52 5.10
C ILE A 36 25.07 -15.70 6.32
N LEU A 37 23.81 -15.26 6.35
CA LEU A 37 23.22 -14.73 7.57
C LEU A 37 23.19 -15.88 8.59
N ASN A 38 24.04 -15.83 9.61
CA ASN A 38 23.91 -16.66 10.79
C ASN A 38 22.73 -16.14 11.63
N LEU A 39 21.51 -16.32 11.10
CA LEU A 39 20.33 -16.18 11.89
C LEU A 39 20.35 -17.30 12.93
N HIS A 40 20.65 -16.96 14.17
CA HIS A 40 20.34 -17.86 15.26
C HIS A 40 18.85 -18.20 15.14
N LEU A 41 18.49 -19.48 15.29
CA LEU A 41 17.11 -19.97 15.21
C LEU A 41 16.26 -19.38 16.37
N LYS A 42 16.01 -18.08 16.30
CA LYS A 42 15.30 -17.32 17.32
C LYS A 42 13.82 -17.15 16.96
N TYR A 43 13.53 -17.05 15.66
CA TYR A 43 12.20 -16.74 15.17
C TYR A 43 11.50 -17.97 14.62
N THR A 44 10.17 -18.06 14.81
CA THR A 44 9.34 -19.15 14.25
C THR A 44 8.91 -18.83 12.84
N HIS A 45 8.86 -17.54 12.46
CA HIS A 45 8.56 -17.10 11.11
C HIS A 45 9.32 -15.82 10.76
N ILE A 46 9.64 -15.66 9.48
CA ILE A 46 10.24 -14.45 8.89
C ILE A 46 9.54 -14.20 7.57
N ASP A 47 9.01 -12.98 7.39
CA ASP A 47 8.40 -12.54 6.13
C ASP A 47 9.49 -12.12 5.13
N ASN A 48 9.08 -11.75 3.91
CA ASN A 48 9.97 -11.15 2.95
C ASN A 48 10.47 -9.78 3.45
N PHE A 49 11.67 -9.40 3.00
CA PHE A 49 12.17 -8.06 3.26
C PHE A 49 11.43 -7.04 2.39
N GLU A 50 10.88 -6.03 3.03
CA GLU A 50 10.26 -4.86 2.40
C GLU A 50 10.96 -3.62 2.96
N HIS A 51 11.41 -2.73 2.07
CA HIS A 51 12.12 -1.50 2.46
C HIS A 51 13.33 -1.72 3.39
N GLY A 52 14.03 -2.87 3.25
CA GLY A 52 15.20 -3.22 4.06
C GLY A 52 14.86 -3.84 5.43
N ILE A 53 13.59 -4.14 5.71
CA ILE A 53 13.09 -4.69 6.97
C ILE A 53 12.22 -5.91 6.70
N ALA A 54 12.33 -6.93 7.55
CA ALA A 54 11.43 -8.08 7.56
C ALA A 54 10.72 -8.19 8.91
N ARG A 55 9.42 -8.42 8.88
CA ARG A 55 8.68 -8.80 10.07
C ARG A 55 9.07 -10.21 10.48
N VAL A 56 9.23 -10.41 11.78
CA VAL A 56 9.54 -11.71 12.39
C VAL A 56 8.54 -12.01 13.50
N SER A 57 8.34 -13.31 13.78
CA SER A 57 7.51 -13.72 14.92
C SER A 57 8.18 -14.79 15.78
N MET A 58 7.76 -14.85 17.03
CA MET A 58 8.10 -15.92 17.98
C MET A 58 6.83 -16.44 18.61
N ASP A 59 6.71 -17.76 18.67
CA ASP A 59 5.64 -18.41 19.42
C ASP A 59 5.83 -18.20 20.92
N THR A 60 4.76 -17.90 21.61
CA THR A 60 4.72 -17.69 23.04
C THR A 60 3.41 -18.25 23.60
N LYS A 61 3.25 -18.19 24.91
CA LYS A 61 1.99 -18.58 25.57
C LYS A 61 1.48 -17.43 26.40
N THR A 62 0.17 -17.24 26.34
CA THR A 62 -0.52 -16.32 27.24
C THR A 62 -0.45 -16.84 28.70
N GLU A 63 -0.77 -16.00 29.66
CA GLU A 63 -0.88 -16.40 31.08
C GLU A 63 -1.87 -17.57 31.28
N SER A 64 -2.90 -17.67 30.44
CA SER A 64 -3.85 -18.79 30.44
C SER A 64 -3.33 -20.07 29.76
N GLY A 65 -2.08 -20.06 29.25
CA GLY A 65 -1.43 -21.18 28.58
C GLY A 65 -1.83 -21.37 27.11
N ARG A 66 -2.62 -20.46 26.52
CA ARG A 66 -2.98 -20.48 25.08
C ARG A 66 -1.74 -20.10 24.25
N GLU A 67 -1.50 -20.87 23.20
CA GLU A 67 -0.47 -20.52 22.22
C GLU A 67 -0.84 -19.25 21.46
N THR A 68 0.12 -18.34 21.31
CA THR A 68 0.03 -17.09 20.58
C THR A 68 1.40 -16.75 20.00
N ALA A 69 1.48 -15.74 19.13
CA ALA A 69 2.73 -15.22 18.62
C ALA A 69 2.93 -13.77 19.06
N VAL A 70 4.18 -13.37 19.17
CA VAL A 70 4.58 -11.96 19.29
C VAL A 70 5.45 -11.61 18.09
N TYR A 71 5.36 -10.37 17.66
CA TYR A 71 5.94 -9.87 16.43
C TYR A 71 6.99 -8.79 16.70
N GLY A 72 7.95 -8.68 15.83
CA GLY A 72 8.96 -7.65 15.78
C GLY A 72 9.52 -7.51 14.37
N CYS A 73 10.64 -6.83 14.22
CA CYS A 73 11.31 -6.66 12.92
C CYS A 73 12.82 -6.82 13.03
N ILE A 74 13.41 -7.29 11.92
CA ILE A 74 14.86 -7.34 11.71
C ILE A 74 15.24 -6.57 10.46
N ASP A 75 16.47 -6.05 10.42
CA ASP A 75 17.08 -5.48 9.21
C ASP A 75 17.69 -6.59 8.32
N GLU A 76 18.19 -6.22 7.15
CA GLU A 76 18.84 -7.14 6.18
C GLU A 76 20.11 -7.79 6.73
N ARG A 77 20.66 -7.29 7.83
CA ARG A 77 21.81 -7.89 8.53
C ARG A 77 21.38 -8.86 9.62
N GLY A 78 20.08 -9.04 9.82
CA GLY A 78 19.49 -9.88 10.87
C GLY A 78 19.53 -9.24 12.26
N LYS A 79 19.82 -7.94 12.36
CA LYS A 79 19.75 -7.20 13.61
C LYS A 79 18.29 -6.91 13.94
N GLU A 80 17.87 -7.23 15.16
CA GLU A 80 16.55 -6.87 15.65
C GLU A 80 16.43 -5.34 15.77
N VAL A 81 15.53 -4.74 14.99
CA VAL A 81 15.27 -3.30 14.99
C VAL A 81 13.99 -2.95 15.73
N ILE A 82 13.02 -3.86 15.77
CA ILE A 82 11.84 -3.83 16.63
C ILE A 82 11.82 -5.14 17.42
N PRO A 83 11.79 -5.09 18.76
CA PRO A 83 11.78 -6.33 19.57
C PRO A 83 10.49 -7.13 19.37
N CYS A 84 10.60 -8.46 19.42
CA CYS A 84 9.45 -9.37 19.35
C CYS A 84 8.63 -9.36 20.64
N ILE A 85 7.87 -8.29 20.87
CA ILE A 85 7.00 -8.08 22.04
C ILE A 85 5.60 -7.60 21.69
N TYR A 86 5.37 -7.24 20.43
CA TYR A 86 4.11 -6.66 19.96
C TYR A 86 3.09 -7.72 19.55
N GLU A 87 1.80 -7.45 19.72
CA GLU A 87 0.72 -8.34 19.28
C GLU A 87 0.50 -8.30 17.78
N LEU A 88 0.76 -7.17 17.14
CA LEU A 88 0.72 -6.99 15.69
C LEU A 88 1.87 -6.07 15.26
N VAL A 89 2.37 -6.29 14.07
CA VAL A 89 3.33 -5.41 13.40
C VAL A 89 3.00 -5.38 11.91
N PHE A 90 2.91 -4.18 11.35
CA PHE A 90 2.77 -3.92 9.93
C PHE A 90 3.99 -3.14 9.46
N VAL A 91 4.65 -3.64 8.43
CA VAL A 91 5.74 -2.92 7.75
C VAL A 91 5.12 -2.19 6.57
N GLU A 92 5.20 -0.87 6.60
CA GLU A 92 4.60 0.01 5.61
C GLU A 92 5.68 0.85 4.92
N PRO A 93 5.44 1.37 3.72
CA PRO A 93 6.33 2.39 3.17
C PRO A 93 6.51 3.54 4.17
N GLY A 94 7.77 3.89 4.48
CA GLY A 94 8.08 5.00 5.38
C GLY A 94 7.87 4.76 6.87
N GLY A 95 7.40 3.55 7.31
CA GLY A 95 7.25 3.30 8.75
C GLY A 95 6.80 1.90 9.12
N ILE A 96 6.79 1.65 10.42
CA ILE A 96 6.31 0.39 11.01
C ILE A 96 5.25 0.75 12.05
N VAL A 97 4.05 0.22 11.88
CA VAL A 97 2.97 0.35 12.87
C VAL A 97 2.91 -0.91 13.72
N ALA A 98 2.98 -0.76 15.04
CA ALA A 98 2.95 -1.87 15.98
C ALA A 98 1.89 -1.68 17.06
N LEU A 99 1.18 -2.76 17.41
CA LEU A 99 0.22 -2.79 18.51
C LEU A 99 0.88 -3.43 19.74
N SER A 100 0.98 -2.68 20.84
CA SER A 100 1.46 -3.20 22.12
C SER A 100 0.42 -4.09 22.81
N LYS A 101 0.86 -4.86 23.82
CA LYS A 101 -0.03 -5.69 24.65
C LYS A 101 -1.06 -4.88 25.45
N GLU A 102 -0.77 -3.60 25.69
CA GLU A 102 -1.67 -2.67 26.36
C GLU A 102 -2.72 -2.07 25.41
N GLY A 103 -2.75 -2.52 24.14
CA GLY A 103 -3.68 -2.01 23.14
C GLY A 103 -3.30 -0.64 22.56
N VAL A 104 -2.04 -0.23 22.74
CA VAL A 104 -1.53 1.05 22.23
C VAL A 104 -0.81 0.82 20.91
N TYR A 105 -1.23 1.52 19.88
CA TYR A 105 -0.51 1.57 18.61
C TYR A 105 0.68 2.51 18.69
N LYS A 106 1.80 2.09 18.09
CA LYS A 106 3.04 2.85 17.98
C LYS A 106 3.45 2.95 16.53
N LEU A 107 3.99 4.09 16.15
CA LEU A 107 4.62 4.31 14.86
C LEU A 107 6.14 4.35 15.05
N PHE A 108 6.85 3.60 14.24
CA PHE A 108 8.31 3.63 14.18
C PHE A 108 8.74 4.03 12.77
N VAL A 109 9.76 4.86 12.69
CA VAL A 109 10.31 5.33 11.42
C VAL A 109 11.72 4.79 11.27
N TYR A 110 12.02 4.23 10.10
CA TYR A 110 13.35 3.76 9.76
C TYR A 110 14.15 4.90 9.11
N ARG A 111 15.21 5.35 9.80
CA ARG A 111 16.11 6.40 9.33
C ARG A 111 17.57 6.04 9.62
N ASP A 112 18.45 6.32 8.66
CA ASP A 112 19.92 6.20 8.83
C ASP A 112 20.40 4.84 9.38
N GLY A 113 19.71 3.74 9.03
CA GLY A 113 20.02 2.40 9.50
C GLY A 113 19.60 2.10 10.94
N GLY A 114 18.76 2.94 11.53
CA GLY A 114 18.11 2.75 12.81
C GLY A 114 16.60 2.90 12.72
N VAL A 115 15.91 2.41 13.74
CA VAL A 115 14.45 2.56 13.90
C VAL A 115 14.21 3.37 15.17
N GLU A 116 13.42 4.42 15.06
CA GLU A 116 13.05 5.30 16.17
C GLU A 116 11.55 5.30 16.36
N GLU A 117 11.07 5.31 17.61
CA GLU A 117 9.67 5.49 17.93
C GLU A 117 9.28 6.95 17.63
N PHE A 118 8.25 7.10 16.80
CA PHE A 118 7.74 8.41 16.42
C PHE A 118 6.73 8.91 17.45
N SER A 119 6.93 10.12 17.95
CA SER A 119 6.04 10.73 18.94
C SER A 119 4.78 11.26 18.27
N LEU A 120 3.64 10.72 18.65
CA LEU A 120 2.33 11.15 18.16
C LEU A 120 1.68 12.16 19.13
N PRO A 121 0.83 13.07 18.63
CA PRO A 121 -0.01 13.91 19.49
C PRO A 121 -0.87 13.07 20.44
N SER A 122 -1.21 13.62 21.60
CA SER A 122 -2.06 12.92 22.58
C SER A 122 -3.43 12.60 22.00
N GLY A 123 -3.92 11.38 22.20
CA GLY A 123 -5.20 10.90 21.70
C GLY A 123 -5.20 10.52 20.22
N ILE A 124 -4.04 10.54 19.56
CA ILE A 124 -3.88 10.17 18.16
C ILE A 124 -3.18 8.81 18.06
N GLN A 125 -3.70 7.97 17.18
CA GLN A 125 -3.16 6.63 16.88
C GLN A 125 -2.73 6.54 15.41
N PRO A 126 -1.60 5.89 15.10
CA PRO A 126 -1.16 5.72 13.71
C PRO A 126 -1.98 4.65 13.01
N ILE A 127 -2.25 4.87 11.72
CA ILE A 127 -2.95 3.92 10.86
C ILE A 127 -2.02 3.37 9.78
N SER A 128 -1.15 4.23 9.23
CA SER A 128 -0.16 3.82 8.22
C SER A 128 1.22 4.39 8.52
N GLY A 129 2.22 3.98 7.72
CA GLY A 129 3.51 4.65 7.65
C GLY A 129 3.42 5.99 6.92
N PHE A 130 4.59 6.56 6.59
CA PHE A 130 4.65 7.81 5.84
C PHE A 130 4.64 7.56 4.33
N CYS A 131 3.71 8.21 3.63
CA CYS A 131 3.66 8.30 2.19
C CYS A 131 3.53 9.77 1.77
N CYS A 132 4.40 10.25 0.88
CA CYS A 132 4.47 11.68 0.52
C CYS A 132 4.61 12.61 1.74
N ASP A 133 5.46 12.22 2.71
CA ASP A 133 5.67 12.91 3.99
C ASP A 133 4.40 13.07 4.85
N ARG A 134 3.40 12.23 4.63
CA ARG A 134 2.16 12.18 5.41
C ARG A 134 1.89 10.77 5.91
N SER A 135 1.42 10.65 7.16
CA SER A 135 0.98 9.40 7.75
C SER A 135 -0.48 9.52 8.19
N ALA A 136 -1.28 8.54 7.80
CA ALA A 136 -2.67 8.49 8.23
C ALA A 136 -2.76 8.16 9.73
N VAL A 137 -3.64 8.87 10.42
CA VAL A 137 -3.88 8.74 11.86
C VAL A 137 -5.37 8.75 12.15
N CYS A 138 -5.75 8.27 13.33
CA CYS A 138 -7.12 8.45 13.84
C CYS A 138 -7.13 8.95 15.28
N ASP A 139 -8.24 9.57 15.67
CA ASP A 139 -8.54 9.95 17.05
C ASP A 139 -9.21 8.79 17.83
N GLU A 140 -9.54 9.03 19.10
CA GLU A 140 -10.23 8.07 19.96
C GLU A 140 -11.67 7.72 19.52
N TYR A 141 -12.25 8.53 18.62
CA TYR A 141 -13.58 8.32 18.04
C TYR A 141 -13.52 7.64 16.66
N TYR A 142 -12.32 7.23 16.21
CA TYR A 142 -12.07 6.66 14.88
C TYR A 142 -12.40 7.62 13.74
N ASN A 143 -12.23 8.92 13.94
CA ASN A 143 -12.16 9.86 12.85
C ASN A 143 -10.71 9.92 12.36
N TYR A 144 -10.53 9.99 11.05
CA TYR A 144 -9.23 9.91 10.40
C TYR A 144 -8.75 11.28 9.92
N GLY A 145 -7.45 11.45 9.96
CA GLY A 145 -6.72 12.62 9.48
C GLY A 145 -5.28 12.26 9.11
N TYR A 146 -4.42 13.25 9.03
CA TYR A 146 -3.01 13.03 8.70
C TYR A 146 -2.08 13.92 9.51
N ILE A 147 -0.91 13.39 9.82
CA ILE A 147 0.24 14.12 10.38
C ILE A 147 1.34 14.29 9.34
N ASP A 148 2.19 15.30 9.55
CA ASP A 148 3.44 15.48 8.80
C ASP A 148 4.60 14.70 9.45
N SER A 149 5.79 14.79 8.84
CA SER A 149 7.01 14.14 9.32
C SER A 149 7.57 14.73 10.61
N GLU A 150 7.08 15.88 11.06
CA GLU A 150 7.36 16.48 12.37
C GLU A 150 6.34 16.09 13.45
N GLY A 151 5.23 15.43 13.09
CA GLY A 151 4.16 15.00 13.99
C GLY A 151 3.05 16.03 14.18
N ASN A 152 3.02 17.08 13.38
CA ASN A 152 1.91 18.04 13.40
C ASN A 152 0.69 17.47 12.69
N LEU A 153 -0.48 17.68 13.29
CA LEU A 153 -1.75 17.29 12.66
C LEU A 153 -2.10 18.28 11.55
N VAL A 154 -1.73 17.97 10.31
CA VAL A 154 -1.97 18.85 9.14
C VAL A 154 -3.37 18.69 8.58
N VAL A 155 -3.93 17.49 8.66
CA VAL A 155 -5.34 17.23 8.34
C VAL A 155 -6.04 16.78 9.62
N PRO A 156 -6.93 17.60 10.21
CA PRO A 156 -7.65 17.23 11.42
C PRO A 156 -8.43 15.93 11.26
N CYS A 157 -8.51 15.13 12.34
CA CYS A 157 -9.30 13.90 12.38
C CYS A 157 -10.79 14.24 12.29
N ARG A 158 -11.35 14.16 11.09
CA ARG A 158 -12.75 14.46 10.80
C ARG A 158 -13.40 13.56 9.74
N TYR A 159 -12.59 12.77 9.03
CA TYR A 159 -13.07 11.90 7.97
C TYR A 159 -13.42 10.51 8.52
N GLU A 160 -14.41 9.85 7.93
CA GLU A 160 -14.81 8.48 8.26
C GLU A 160 -13.81 7.45 7.73
N ARG A 161 -13.11 7.77 6.64
CA ARG A 161 -12.04 6.98 6.04
C ARG A 161 -11.06 7.86 5.29
N VAL A 162 -9.84 7.39 5.18
CA VAL A 162 -8.78 8.01 4.39
C VAL A 162 -7.93 6.91 3.73
N ASN A 163 -7.29 7.25 2.61
CA ASN A 163 -6.28 6.40 1.97
C ASN A 163 -4.91 7.05 2.09
N ASP A 164 -3.85 6.29 1.83
CA ASP A 164 -2.52 6.88 1.72
C ASP A 164 -2.44 7.87 0.57
N TYR A 165 -1.53 8.84 0.71
CA TYR A 165 -1.24 9.80 -0.35
C TYR A 165 -0.60 9.10 -1.54
N ASN A 166 -0.97 9.51 -2.72
CA ASN A 166 -0.28 9.16 -3.95
C ASN A 166 -0.24 10.39 -4.86
N GLU A 167 0.94 10.67 -5.44
CA GLU A 167 1.17 11.87 -6.26
C GLU A 167 0.69 13.18 -5.59
N GLY A 168 0.82 13.24 -4.25
CA GLY A 168 0.47 14.43 -3.45
C GLY A 168 -1.00 14.58 -3.09
N LEU A 169 -1.87 13.64 -3.47
CA LEU A 169 -3.30 13.64 -3.15
C LEU A 169 -3.72 12.38 -2.41
N ALA A 170 -4.64 12.52 -1.46
CA ALA A 170 -5.27 11.41 -0.77
C ALA A 170 -6.78 11.44 -0.92
N VAL A 171 -7.37 10.25 -1.06
CA VAL A 171 -8.83 10.10 -1.02
C VAL A 171 -9.30 10.16 0.43
N VAL A 172 -10.31 10.98 0.68
CA VAL A 172 -11.00 11.08 1.96
C VAL A 172 -12.49 10.79 1.79
N GLU A 173 -13.10 10.21 2.83
CA GLU A 173 -14.52 9.89 2.84
C GLU A 173 -15.21 10.55 4.03
N GLN A 174 -16.34 11.19 3.78
CA GLN A 174 -17.24 11.74 4.79
C GLN A 174 -18.68 11.63 4.32
N ASN A 175 -19.59 11.17 5.18
CA ASN A 175 -21.02 10.99 4.86
C ASN A 175 -21.24 10.11 3.61
N TRP A 176 -20.43 9.05 3.46
CA TRP A 176 -20.47 8.14 2.30
C TRP A 176 -20.17 8.84 0.97
N ARG A 177 -19.44 9.95 1.02
CA ARG A 177 -18.96 10.70 -0.14
C ARG A 177 -17.45 10.82 -0.07
N LYS A 178 -16.84 10.80 -1.23
CA LYS A 178 -15.41 10.83 -1.40
C LYS A 178 -14.96 12.10 -2.12
N GLY A 179 -13.73 12.49 -1.85
CA GLY A 179 -13.07 13.62 -2.49
C GLY A 179 -11.55 13.51 -2.27
N TYR A 180 -10.83 14.54 -2.66
CA TYR A 180 -9.38 14.57 -2.54
C TYR A 180 -8.92 15.71 -1.65
N VAL A 181 -7.90 15.44 -0.83
CA VAL A 181 -7.15 16.43 -0.07
C VAL A 181 -5.69 16.43 -0.52
N ASP A 182 -5.07 17.61 -0.55
CA ASP A 182 -3.64 17.75 -0.79
C ASP A 182 -2.82 17.56 0.49
N THR A 183 -1.49 17.62 0.36
CA THR A 183 -0.57 17.45 1.49
C THR A 183 -0.66 18.57 2.53
N ASP A 184 -1.23 19.72 2.20
CA ASP A 184 -1.47 20.82 3.15
C ASP A 184 -2.83 20.72 3.84
N GLY A 185 -3.65 19.70 3.49
CA GLY A 185 -4.96 19.44 4.06
C GLY A 185 -6.10 20.22 3.43
N TYR A 186 -5.87 20.85 2.28
CA TYR A 186 -6.96 21.50 1.52
C TYR A 186 -7.72 20.47 0.71
N GLU A 187 -9.04 20.57 0.74
CA GLU A 187 -9.91 19.81 -0.16
C GLU A 187 -9.79 20.39 -1.57
N VAL A 188 -8.98 19.75 -2.42
CA VAL A 188 -8.80 20.16 -3.83
C VAL A 188 -9.99 19.80 -4.67
N SER A 189 -10.75 18.76 -4.30
CA SER A 189 -12.06 18.46 -4.87
C SER A 189 -13.11 18.35 -3.75
N PRO A 190 -14.39 18.66 -4.03
CA PRO A 190 -15.42 18.50 -3.02
C PRO A 190 -15.59 17.03 -2.63
N VAL A 191 -15.84 16.77 -1.34
CA VAL A 191 -16.19 15.43 -0.82
C VAL A 191 -17.65 15.16 -1.17
N SER A 192 -17.96 14.99 -2.46
CA SER A 192 -19.29 14.84 -3.01
C SER A 192 -19.47 13.71 -4.01
N TYR A 193 -18.38 13.08 -4.42
CA TYR A 193 -18.43 11.92 -5.33
C TYR A 193 -18.92 10.67 -4.62
N ARG A 194 -19.63 9.78 -5.33
CA ARG A 194 -20.01 8.47 -4.81
C ARG A 194 -18.81 7.58 -4.62
N GLU A 195 -17.87 7.63 -5.60
CA GLU A 195 -16.60 6.94 -5.56
C GLU A 195 -15.47 7.89 -6.01
N ALA A 196 -14.30 7.72 -5.42
CA ALA A 196 -13.04 8.28 -5.87
C ALA A 196 -11.96 7.22 -5.67
N GLU A 197 -11.17 6.99 -6.69
CA GLU A 197 -10.03 6.06 -6.63
C GLU A 197 -8.75 6.81 -6.32
N MET A 198 -7.71 6.06 -5.93
CA MET A 198 -6.37 6.62 -5.70
C MET A 198 -5.92 7.43 -6.92
N PHE A 199 -5.42 8.64 -6.68
CA PHE A 199 -4.90 9.52 -7.74
C PHE A 199 -3.67 8.87 -8.38
N ARG A 200 -3.65 8.73 -9.70
CA ARG A 200 -2.57 8.06 -10.43
C ARG A 200 -2.36 8.66 -11.81
N ASN A 201 -1.08 8.76 -12.22
CA ASN A 201 -0.69 9.24 -13.54
C ASN A 201 -1.35 10.57 -13.90
N GLY A 202 -1.43 11.48 -12.90
CA GLY A 202 -2.02 12.80 -13.05
C GLY A 202 -3.53 12.84 -13.17
N ARG A 203 -4.25 11.75 -12.81
CA ARG A 203 -5.71 11.67 -12.87
C ARG A 203 -6.31 10.97 -11.66
N GLY A 204 -7.40 11.53 -11.13
CA GLY A 204 -8.26 10.89 -10.13
C GLY A 204 -9.55 10.41 -10.78
N CYS A 205 -9.79 9.09 -10.80
CA CYS A 205 -11.04 8.53 -11.28
C CYS A 205 -12.14 8.77 -10.25
N VAL A 206 -13.26 9.39 -10.66
CA VAL A 206 -14.36 9.74 -9.79
C VAL A 206 -15.71 9.27 -10.37
N GLN A 207 -16.66 8.98 -9.50
CA GLN A 207 -18.04 8.63 -9.87
C GLN A 207 -19.00 9.67 -9.33
N ASN A 208 -19.82 10.26 -10.19
CA ASN A 208 -20.84 11.21 -9.81
C ASN A 208 -22.12 10.57 -9.23
N GLU A 209 -23.10 11.37 -8.83
CA GLU A 209 -24.39 10.91 -8.30
C GLU A 209 -25.20 10.05 -9.29
N ALA A 210 -25.05 10.28 -10.57
CA ALA A 210 -25.71 9.47 -11.60
C ALA A 210 -25.06 8.09 -11.80
N GLY A 211 -23.94 7.80 -11.10
CA GLY A 211 -23.20 6.56 -11.23
C GLY A 211 -22.27 6.54 -12.44
N LEU A 212 -22.01 7.68 -13.05
CA LEU A 212 -21.11 7.81 -14.20
C LEU A 212 -19.71 8.22 -13.74
N TYR A 213 -18.71 7.67 -14.41
CA TYR A 213 -17.30 7.89 -14.14
C TYR A 213 -16.71 8.98 -15.04
N GLY A 214 -15.82 9.75 -14.47
CA GLY A 214 -14.99 10.76 -15.11
C GLY A 214 -13.68 10.93 -14.37
N TYR A 215 -12.94 11.99 -14.66
CA TYR A 215 -11.61 12.18 -14.06
C TYR A 215 -11.37 13.65 -13.69
N VAL A 216 -10.69 13.81 -12.56
CA VAL A 216 -10.18 15.11 -12.09
C VAL A 216 -8.65 15.18 -12.25
N ASP A 217 -8.13 16.40 -12.38
CA ASP A 217 -6.69 16.67 -12.33
C ASP A 217 -6.21 16.89 -10.88
N GLU A 218 -4.91 17.21 -10.73
CA GLU A 218 -4.28 17.47 -9.43
C GLU A 218 -4.85 18.69 -8.68
N THR A 219 -5.56 19.57 -9.37
CA THR A 219 -6.28 20.71 -8.77
C THR A 219 -7.72 20.39 -8.38
N GLY A 220 -8.14 19.14 -8.57
CA GLY A 220 -9.52 18.68 -8.33
C GLY A 220 -10.53 19.13 -9.38
N ARG A 221 -10.08 19.74 -10.47
CA ARG A 221 -10.93 20.14 -11.58
C ARG A 221 -11.28 18.90 -12.42
N GLU A 222 -12.56 18.74 -12.75
CA GLU A 222 -13.02 17.72 -13.68
C GLU A 222 -12.48 18.04 -15.10
N VAL A 223 -11.54 17.20 -15.58
CA VAL A 223 -10.93 17.34 -16.91
C VAL A 223 -11.51 16.37 -17.92
N ILE A 224 -12.05 15.25 -17.45
CA ILE A 224 -12.85 14.33 -18.26
C ILE A 224 -14.22 14.24 -17.61
N PRO A 225 -15.28 14.77 -18.25
CA PRO A 225 -16.63 14.78 -17.69
C PRO A 225 -17.13 13.38 -17.34
N CYS A 226 -17.87 13.27 -16.22
CA CYS A 226 -18.50 12.02 -15.82
C CYS A 226 -19.52 11.55 -16.85
N ARG A 227 -19.11 10.67 -17.76
CA ARG A 227 -19.91 10.16 -18.88
C ARG A 227 -19.81 8.66 -19.10
N PHE A 228 -18.82 8.01 -18.50
CA PHE A 228 -18.58 6.58 -18.69
C PHE A 228 -19.38 5.74 -17.69
N GLU A 229 -19.97 4.64 -18.14
CA GLU A 229 -20.70 3.70 -17.29
C GLU A 229 -19.76 2.92 -16.36
N LYS A 230 -18.53 2.67 -16.83
CA LYS A 230 -17.40 2.10 -16.06
C LYS A 230 -16.11 2.75 -16.50
N ALA A 231 -15.24 2.99 -15.56
CA ALA A 231 -13.87 3.42 -15.79
C ALA A 231 -13.02 3.02 -14.58
N ILE A 232 -11.71 3.03 -14.71
CA ILE A 232 -10.75 2.74 -13.65
C ILE A 232 -9.60 3.74 -13.72
N SER A 233 -8.77 3.80 -12.66
CA SER A 233 -7.60 4.67 -12.62
C SER A 233 -6.65 4.42 -13.80
N PHE A 234 -5.95 5.46 -14.24
CA PHE A 234 -4.89 5.35 -15.24
C PHE A 234 -3.68 4.60 -14.65
N TYR A 235 -3.15 3.63 -15.39
CA TYR A 235 -1.90 2.92 -15.06
C TYR A 235 -0.78 3.22 -16.08
N GLY A 236 -0.97 4.25 -16.88
CA GLY A 236 -0.09 4.73 -17.94
C GLY A 236 -0.76 5.89 -18.65
N GLU A 237 -0.60 5.96 -19.96
CA GLU A 237 -1.18 7.01 -20.80
C GLU A 237 -2.62 6.71 -21.21
N VAL A 238 -3.06 5.47 -21.05
CA VAL A 238 -4.40 5.01 -21.48
C VAL A 238 -5.06 4.16 -20.39
N THR A 239 -6.41 4.10 -20.43
CA THR A 239 -7.18 3.27 -19.50
C THR A 239 -8.45 2.75 -20.17
N PRO A 240 -9.00 1.59 -19.74
CA PRO A 240 -10.29 1.11 -20.18
C PRO A 240 -11.45 1.99 -19.71
N ALA A 241 -12.38 2.30 -20.60
CA ALA A 241 -13.64 2.95 -20.26
C ALA A 241 -14.79 2.33 -21.02
N CYS A 242 -15.98 2.26 -20.38
CA CYS A 242 -17.19 1.72 -20.96
C CYS A 242 -18.15 2.85 -21.35
N LEU A 243 -18.61 2.84 -22.58
CA LEU A 243 -19.63 3.75 -23.07
C LEU A 243 -20.65 2.98 -23.91
N ASN A 244 -21.93 3.15 -23.64
CA ASN A 244 -23.04 2.41 -24.26
C ASN A 244 -22.90 0.88 -24.14
N GLY A 245 -22.43 0.41 -22.97
CA GLY A 245 -22.24 -1.01 -22.66
C GLY A 245 -20.99 -1.66 -23.27
N LEU A 246 -20.17 -0.93 -24.03
CA LEU A 246 -18.96 -1.45 -24.66
C LEU A 246 -17.71 -0.74 -24.17
N TYR A 247 -16.63 -1.52 -24.00
CA TYR A 247 -15.33 -1.02 -23.58
C TYR A 247 -14.43 -0.66 -24.76
N GLY A 248 -13.66 0.39 -24.56
CA GLY A 248 -12.54 0.80 -25.39
C GLY A 248 -11.45 1.44 -24.51
N LEU A 249 -10.32 1.76 -25.08
CA LEU A 249 -9.24 2.51 -24.42
C LEU A 249 -9.43 4.01 -24.65
N ILE A 250 -9.34 4.79 -23.59
CA ILE A 250 -9.32 6.26 -23.65
C ILE A 250 -7.92 6.78 -23.29
N ASP A 251 -7.58 7.92 -23.83
CA ASP A 251 -6.41 8.72 -23.44
C ASP A 251 -6.73 9.64 -22.24
N LYS A 252 -5.74 10.46 -21.84
CA LYS A 252 -5.85 11.41 -20.71
C LYS A 252 -6.75 12.62 -20.99
N ASP A 253 -7.19 12.81 -22.24
CA ASP A 253 -8.18 13.81 -22.63
C ASP A 253 -9.60 13.19 -22.66
N GLY A 254 -9.71 11.88 -22.44
CA GLY A 254 -10.95 11.12 -22.40
C GLY A 254 -11.43 10.69 -23.78
N GLU A 255 -10.61 10.86 -24.80
CA GLU A 255 -10.97 10.45 -26.17
C GLU A 255 -10.60 8.98 -26.40
N PHE A 256 -11.50 8.26 -27.08
CA PHE A 256 -11.26 6.88 -27.42
C PHE A 256 -10.16 6.73 -28.48
N ILE A 257 -9.05 6.08 -28.11
CA ILE A 257 -8.00 5.69 -29.05
C ILE A 257 -8.31 4.34 -29.74
N SER A 258 -9.24 3.55 -29.18
CA SER A 258 -9.81 2.36 -29.79
C SER A 258 -11.32 2.46 -29.78
N THR A 259 -11.99 2.12 -30.90
CA THR A 259 -13.45 2.11 -30.96
C THR A 259 -14.00 1.18 -29.89
N PRO A 260 -14.94 1.62 -29.02
CA PRO A 260 -15.58 0.74 -28.05
C PRO A 260 -16.29 -0.42 -28.73
N ARG A 261 -15.87 -1.65 -28.45
CA ARG A 261 -16.43 -2.84 -29.05
C ARG A 261 -16.39 -4.08 -28.16
N TYR A 262 -15.61 -4.02 -27.08
CA TYR A 262 -15.39 -5.15 -26.21
C TYR A 262 -16.46 -5.25 -25.12
N GLU A 263 -16.89 -6.47 -24.80
CA GLU A 263 -17.88 -6.73 -23.73
C GLU A 263 -17.27 -6.55 -22.33
N ALA A 264 -15.98 -6.77 -22.18
CA ALA A 264 -15.20 -6.45 -20.99
C ALA A 264 -13.77 -6.10 -21.34
N MET A 265 -13.15 -5.26 -20.51
CA MET A 265 -11.72 -4.91 -20.62
C MET A 265 -11.20 -4.59 -19.22
N GLY A 266 -9.94 -4.88 -18.98
CA GLY A 266 -9.25 -4.54 -17.74
C GLY A 266 -7.74 -4.54 -17.91
N ILE A 267 -7.02 -4.29 -16.84
CA ILE A 267 -5.57 -4.16 -16.81
C ILE A 267 -4.98 -5.44 -16.22
N CYS A 268 -3.96 -5.99 -16.86
CA CYS A 268 -3.14 -7.10 -16.34
C CYS A 268 -1.84 -6.58 -15.73
N ASP A 269 -1.22 -5.58 -16.36
CA ASP A 269 0.03 -4.94 -15.97
C ASP A 269 0.10 -3.54 -16.59
N VAL A 270 1.15 -2.76 -16.29
CA VAL A 270 1.38 -1.46 -16.94
C VAL A 270 1.37 -1.64 -18.44
N ASP A 271 0.50 -0.90 -19.12
CA ASP A 271 0.30 -0.94 -20.58
C ASP A 271 -0.10 -2.33 -21.16
N VAL A 272 -0.53 -3.27 -20.32
CA VAL A 272 -1.03 -4.59 -20.74
C VAL A 272 -2.49 -4.73 -20.35
N PHE A 273 -3.35 -4.86 -21.35
CA PHE A 273 -4.80 -4.95 -21.17
C PHE A 273 -5.32 -6.31 -21.63
N TYR A 274 -6.27 -6.88 -20.90
CA TYR A 274 -7.08 -7.96 -21.41
C TYR A 274 -8.41 -7.42 -21.94
N PHE A 275 -8.95 -8.08 -22.92
CA PHE A 275 -10.30 -7.80 -23.42
C PHE A 275 -11.08 -9.10 -23.63
N TYR A 276 -12.41 -8.96 -23.61
CA TYR A 276 -13.34 -10.06 -23.85
C TYR A 276 -14.28 -9.67 -24.96
N GLU A 277 -14.38 -10.52 -25.98
CA GLU A 277 -15.24 -10.33 -27.16
C GLU A 277 -15.70 -11.70 -27.69
N ASN A 278 -17.00 -11.88 -27.97
CA ASN A 278 -17.55 -13.08 -28.56
C ASN A 278 -17.18 -14.41 -27.85
N GLY A 279 -17.13 -14.40 -26.53
CA GLY A 279 -16.78 -15.59 -25.73
C GLY A 279 -15.29 -15.87 -25.59
N LEU A 280 -14.40 -15.02 -26.10
CA LEU A 280 -12.95 -15.20 -26.09
C LEU A 280 -12.23 -14.06 -25.36
N TYR A 281 -11.18 -14.41 -24.61
CA TYR A 281 -10.24 -13.44 -24.06
C TYR A 281 -9.07 -13.21 -25.00
N GLY A 282 -8.59 -11.98 -25.06
CA GLY A 282 -7.38 -11.55 -25.77
C GLY A 282 -6.55 -10.56 -24.95
N PHE A 283 -5.35 -10.27 -25.43
CA PHE A 283 -4.38 -9.32 -24.85
C PHE A 283 -3.92 -8.35 -25.93
#